data_47baee86f7df78ae1b774a493fed67f7
#
_entry.id   47baee86f7df78ae1b774a493fed67f7
#
_cell.length_a   1.000
_cell.length_b   1.000
_cell.length_c   1.000
_cell.angle_alpha   90.00
_cell.angle_beta   90.00
_cell.angle_gamma   90.00
#
_symmetry.space_group_name_H-M   'P 1'
#
loop_
_entity.id
_entity.type
_entity.pdbx_description
1 polymer ?
#
loop_
_entity_poly.entity_id
_entity_poly.type
_entity_poly.pdbx_seq_one_letter_code
_entity_poly.pdbx_strand_id
1 'polypeptide(L)'
;MGKWSREELQQAHDKYLAVAQEAGRTGDWRAWADMFTEDVTYVEHHYGTFEGRDALYEWITETMHEWPNSEMKEFPHDWCVCDEERGWWICQIENRFTDPGDGEVYQAYNLTVLKYAGDGLFSSEEDAYNPANFAPVVKQWIAAKRRSVAAS
;
A
#
# COMPACT_ATOMS: atom_id res chain seq x y z
N MET A 1 -28.54 -5.95 3.65
CA MET A 1 -27.92 -4.94 4.53
C MET A 1 -26.64 -5.49 5.15
N GLY A 2 -25.58 -4.76 5.08
CA GLY A 2 -24.29 -5.20 5.58
C GLY A 2 -24.23 -5.25 7.12
N LYS A 3 -23.20 -5.93 7.61
CA LYS A 3 -22.96 -6.08 9.06
C LYS A 3 -22.50 -4.79 9.73
N TRP A 4 -21.83 -3.92 8.98
CA TRP A 4 -21.24 -2.67 9.46
C TRP A 4 -21.85 -1.47 8.73
N SER A 5 -21.90 -0.31 9.40
CA SER A 5 -22.36 0.90 8.78
C SER A 5 -21.34 1.45 7.77
N ARG A 6 -21.82 2.20 6.79
CA ARG A 6 -20.94 2.92 5.84
C ARG A 6 -19.97 3.84 6.57
N GLU A 7 -20.43 4.48 7.62
CA GLU A 7 -19.60 5.37 8.42
C GLU A 7 -18.43 4.62 9.09
N GLU A 8 -18.72 3.46 9.69
CA GLU A 8 -17.67 2.62 10.30
C GLU A 8 -16.65 2.14 9.28
N LEU A 9 -17.13 1.68 8.12
CA LEU A 9 -16.25 1.26 7.02
C LEU A 9 -15.38 2.42 6.52
N GLN A 10 -15.95 3.62 6.41
CA GLN A 10 -15.23 4.81 5.97
C GLN A 10 -14.15 5.22 6.98
N GLN A 11 -14.48 5.23 8.27
CA GLN A 11 -13.51 5.55 9.33
C GLN A 11 -12.32 4.59 9.32
N ALA A 12 -12.57 3.29 9.15
CA ALA A 12 -11.49 2.30 9.06
C ALA A 12 -10.61 2.53 7.83
N HIS A 13 -11.21 2.84 6.69
CA HIS A 13 -10.47 3.12 5.46
C HIS A 13 -9.66 4.42 5.55
N ASP A 14 -10.23 5.47 6.12
CA ASP A 14 -9.53 6.74 6.33
C ASP A 14 -8.31 6.56 7.23
N LYS A 15 -8.45 5.76 8.29
CA LYS A 15 -7.33 5.42 9.16
C LYS A 15 -6.27 4.59 8.44
N TYR A 16 -6.68 3.62 7.63
CA TYR A 16 -5.76 2.83 6.80
C TYR A 16 -4.91 3.73 5.90
N LEU A 17 -5.53 4.68 5.20
CA LEU A 17 -4.83 5.68 4.39
C LEU A 17 -3.81 6.48 5.19
N ALA A 18 -4.23 6.99 6.35
CA ALA A 18 -3.38 7.83 7.20
C ALA A 18 -2.16 7.07 7.73
N VAL A 19 -2.34 5.83 8.20
CA VAL A 19 -1.21 5.02 8.72
C VAL A 19 -0.27 4.55 7.61
N ALA A 20 -0.79 4.25 6.41
CA ALA A 20 0.04 3.89 5.26
C ALA A 20 0.92 5.08 4.82
N GLN A 21 0.35 6.27 4.79
CA GLN A 21 1.10 7.50 4.47
C GLN A 21 2.20 7.77 5.49
N GLU A 22 1.90 7.63 6.77
CA GLU A 22 2.90 7.83 7.84
C GLU A 22 3.98 6.76 7.80
N ALA A 23 3.64 5.50 7.54
CA ALA A 23 4.60 4.42 7.38
C ALA A 23 5.55 4.66 6.20
N GLY A 24 5.03 5.12 5.08
CA GLY A 24 5.84 5.51 3.93
C GLY A 24 6.81 6.65 4.26
N ARG A 25 6.34 7.66 5.01
CA ARG A 25 7.15 8.81 5.43
C ARG A 25 8.27 8.44 6.41
N THR A 26 7.97 7.58 7.39
CA THR A 26 8.89 7.26 8.50
C THR A 26 9.69 5.98 8.30
N GLY A 27 9.21 5.05 7.50
CA GLY A 27 9.74 3.68 7.40
C GLY A 27 9.29 2.76 8.54
N ASP A 28 8.44 3.23 9.45
CA ASP A 28 7.87 2.42 10.54
C ASP A 28 6.50 1.89 10.14
N TRP A 29 6.41 0.58 9.92
CA TRP A 29 5.21 -0.11 9.43
C TRP A 29 4.38 -0.73 10.56
N ARG A 30 4.72 -0.47 11.83
CA ARG A 30 4.00 -1.09 12.96
C ARG A 30 2.52 -0.70 13.01
N ALA A 31 2.24 0.60 12.95
CA ALA A 31 0.85 1.10 13.00
C ALA A 31 0.02 0.60 11.80
N TRP A 32 0.63 0.47 10.63
CA TRP A 32 -0.03 -0.10 9.45
C TRP A 32 -0.36 -1.58 9.67
N ALA A 33 0.59 -2.39 10.14
CA ALA A 33 0.36 -3.81 10.45
C ALA A 33 -0.72 -3.99 11.53
N ASP A 34 -0.79 -3.08 12.49
CA ASP A 34 -1.79 -3.09 13.56
C ASP A 34 -3.22 -2.75 13.08
N MET A 35 -3.39 -2.34 11.82
CA MET A 35 -4.71 -2.22 11.18
C MET A 35 -5.34 -3.56 10.81
N PHE A 36 -4.59 -4.65 10.93
CA PHE A 36 -5.05 -6.00 10.59
C PHE A 36 -5.30 -6.84 11.83
N THR A 37 -6.17 -7.85 11.69
CA THR A 37 -6.38 -8.85 12.74
C THR A 37 -5.12 -9.69 12.98
N GLU A 38 -5.00 -10.30 14.16
CA GLU A 38 -3.86 -11.17 14.49
C GLU A 38 -3.70 -12.34 13.50
N ASP A 39 -4.81 -12.84 12.98
CA ASP A 39 -4.88 -13.95 12.02
C ASP A 39 -5.04 -13.52 10.56
N VAL A 40 -4.66 -12.30 10.22
CA VAL A 40 -4.78 -11.76 8.87
C VAL A 40 -4.20 -12.69 7.81
N THR A 41 -4.87 -12.75 6.65
CA THR A 41 -4.34 -13.33 5.42
C THR A 41 -4.04 -12.20 4.44
N TYR A 42 -2.77 -12.06 4.08
CA TYR A 42 -2.33 -11.04 3.12
C TYR A 42 -1.80 -11.74 1.86
N VAL A 43 -2.44 -11.49 0.73
CA VAL A 43 -2.04 -12.06 -0.57
C VAL A 43 -1.40 -10.98 -1.42
N GLU A 44 -0.12 -11.14 -1.68
CA GLU A 44 0.64 -10.26 -2.53
C GLU A 44 1.06 -11.03 -3.79
N HIS A 45 0.62 -10.60 -4.98
CA HIS A 45 0.73 -11.40 -6.20
C HIS A 45 2.17 -11.65 -6.67
N HIS A 46 3.12 -10.87 -6.21
CA HIS A 46 4.54 -11.09 -6.54
C HIS A 46 5.28 -11.83 -5.42
N TYR A 47 5.06 -11.45 -4.16
CA TYR A 47 5.82 -11.98 -3.02
C TYR A 47 5.20 -13.23 -2.39
N GLY A 48 3.90 -13.45 -2.55
CA GLY A 48 3.20 -14.62 -2.01
C GLY A 48 2.18 -14.28 -0.93
N THR A 49 1.84 -15.28 -0.13
CA THR A 49 0.81 -15.16 0.92
C THR A 49 1.47 -15.16 2.30
N PHE A 50 1.03 -14.21 3.14
CA PHE A 50 1.49 -14.06 4.51
C PHE A 50 0.34 -14.27 5.48
N GLU A 51 0.53 -15.17 6.42
CA GLU A 51 -0.46 -15.54 7.44
C GLU A 51 -0.05 -14.97 8.78
N GLY A 52 -0.93 -14.16 9.37
CA GLY A 52 -0.73 -13.55 10.68
C GLY A 52 -0.05 -12.18 10.63
N ARG A 53 -0.41 -11.35 11.61
CA ARG A 53 0.06 -9.96 11.73
C ARG A 53 1.58 -9.85 11.87
N ASP A 54 2.19 -10.74 12.62
CA ASP A 54 3.64 -10.69 12.87
C ASP A 54 4.42 -11.01 11.61
N ALA A 55 4.03 -12.04 10.85
CA ALA A 55 4.63 -12.36 9.56
C ALA A 55 4.45 -11.22 8.55
N LEU A 56 3.27 -10.61 8.53
CA LEU A 56 2.99 -9.44 7.69
C LEU A 56 3.90 -8.27 8.05
N TYR A 57 4.06 -7.97 9.33
CA TYR A 57 4.92 -6.88 9.80
C TYR A 57 6.39 -7.10 9.43
N GLU A 58 6.91 -8.30 9.62
CA GLU A 58 8.28 -8.64 9.24
C GLU A 58 8.51 -8.47 7.75
N TRP A 59 7.63 -9.05 6.94
CA TRP A 59 7.73 -8.95 5.48
C TRP A 59 7.66 -7.51 4.98
N ILE A 60 6.67 -6.73 5.41
CA ILE A 60 6.51 -5.36 4.91
C ILE A 60 7.69 -4.47 5.32
N THR A 61 8.20 -4.66 6.53
CA THR A 61 9.33 -3.91 7.04
C THR A 61 10.60 -4.19 6.22
N GLU A 62 10.91 -5.45 5.99
CA GLU A 62 12.05 -5.85 5.15
C GLU A 62 11.90 -5.33 3.72
N THR A 63 10.74 -5.61 3.11
CA THR A 63 10.46 -5.27 1.71
C THR A 63 10.54 -3.77 1.46
N MET A 64 9.97 -2.96 2.33
CA MET A 64 9.94 -1.51 2.15
C MET A 64 11.24 -0.81 2.53
N HIS A 65 12.18 -1.50 3.17
CA HIS A 65 13.54 -1.01 3.39
C HIS A 65 14.50 -1.34 2.25
N GLU A 66 14.15 -2.28 1.39
CA GLU A 66 14.97 -2.66 0.24
C GLU A 66 14.77 -1.69 -0.94
N TRP A 67 15.87 -1.31 -1.58
CA TRP A 67 15.79 -0.56 -2.84
C TRP A 67 15.33 -1.49 -3.99
N PRO A 68 14.42 -1.09 -4.91
CA PRO A 68 13.89 0.25 -5.08
C PRO A 68 12.63 0.56 -4.25
N ASN A 69 12.07 -0.41 -3.53
CA ASN A 69 10.84 -0.22 -2.75
C ASN A 69 10.96 0.90 -1.71
N SER A 70 12.16 1.08 -1.16
CA SER A 70 12.45 2.15 -0.20
C SER A 70 12.23 3.57 -0.75
N GLU A 71 12.15 3.72 -2.06
CA GLU A 71 11.80 4.99 -2.70
C GLU A 71 10.29 5.22 -2.85
N MET A 72 9.46 4.19 -2.64
CA MET A 72 8.00 4.34 -2.62
C MET A 72 7.57 4.90 -1.26
N LYS A 73 7.22 6.18 -1.22
CA LYS A 73 6.92 6.92 0.03
C LYS A 73 5.47 7.35 0.14
N GLU A 74 4.73 7.34 -0.95
CA GLU A 74 3.33 7.75 -0.97
C GLU A 74 2.49 6.67 -1.65
N PHE A 75 1.27 6.48 -1.13
CA PHE A 75 0.34 5.46 -1.60
C PHE A 75 -1.04 6.06 -1.80
N PRO A 76 -1.20 7.01 -2.74
CA PRO A 76 -2.50 7.62 -2.98
C PRO A 76 -3.48 6.63 -3.59
N HIS A 77 -4.73 6.68 -3.11
CA HIS A 77 -5.82 5.91 -3.68
C HIS A 77 -6.45 6.72 -4.81
N ASP A 78 -6.26 6.29 -6.05
CA ASP A 78 -6.82 6.99 -7.22
C ASP A 78 -8.35 6.91 -7.23
N TRP A 79 -8.88 5.70 -6.97
CA TRP A 79 -10.30 5.48 -6.76
C TRP A 79 -10.53 4.33 -5.80
N CYS A 80 -11.69 4.34 -5.14
CA CYS A 80 -12.12 3.28 -4.24
C CYS A 80 -13.62 3.02 -4.41
N VAL A 81 -14.00 1.75 -4.26
CA VAL A 81 -15.37 1.30 -4.16
C VAL A 81 -15.56 0.57 -2.85
N CYS A 82 -16.62 0.89 -2.13
CA CYS A 82 -17.01 0.18 -0.92
C CYS A 82 -18.20 -0.74 -1.21
N ASP A 83 -18.00 -2.03 -1.02
CA ASP A 83 -19.09 -3.00 -0.95
C ASP A 83 -19.59 -3.05 0.51
N GLU A 84 -20.63 -2.29 0.80
CA GLU A 84 -21.18 -2.17 2.16
C GLU A 84 -21.80 -3.49 2.65
N GLU A 85 -22.29 -4.32 1.74
CA GLU A 85 -22.91 -5.60 2.11
C GLU A 85 -21.85 -6.57 2.65
N ARG A 86 -20.69 -6.63 2.00
CA ARG A 86 -19.57 -7.50 2.39
C ARG A 86 -18.60 -6.86 3.37
N GLY A 87 -18.62 -5.54 3.48
CA GLY A 87 -17.60 -4.80 4.23
C GLY A 87 -16.25 -4.80 3.53
N TRP A 88 -16.23 -4.68 2.22
CA TRP A 88 -15.00 -4.69 1.42
C TRP A 88 -14.71 -3.33 0.81
N TRP A 89 -13.43 -2.99 0.76
CA TRP A 89 -12.91 -1.88 -0.02
C TRP A 89 -12.11 -2.42 -1.20
N ILE A 90 -12.39 -1.89 -2.38
CA ILE A 90 -11.66 -2.22 -3.61
C ILE A 90 -11.07 -0.91 -4.11
N CYS A 91 -9.74 -0.84 -4.18
CA CYS A 91 -9.04 0.41 -4.45
C CYS A 91 -7.97 0.24 -5.53
N GLN A 92 -7.78 1.26 -6.36
CA GLN A 92 -6.54 1.40 -7.11
C GLN A 92 -5.59 2.25 -6.28
N ILE A 93 -4.49 1.65 -5.87
CA ILE A 93 -3.47 2.31 -5.04
C ILE A 93 -2.24 2.56 -5.90
N GLU A 94 -1.80 3.81 -5.97
CA GLU A 94 -0.54 4.16 -6.61
C GLU A 94 0.62 3.92 -5.63
N ASN A 95 1.71 3.35 -6.15
CA ASN A 95 2.96 3.22 -5.40
C ASN A 95 3.90 4.27 -5.96
N ARG A 96 3.94 5.43 -5.29
CA ARG A 96 4.64 6.62 -5.77
C ARG A 96 6.03 6.71 -5.20
N PHE A 97 6.98 6.83 -6.10
CA PHE A 97 8.39 7.04 -5.78
C PHE A 97 8.65 8.49 -5.34
N THR A 98 9.71 8.70 -4.58
CA THR A 98 10.18 10.04 -4.26
C THR A 98 10.51 10.82 -5.53
N ASP A 99 10.41 12.16 -5.46
CA ASP A 99 10.83 13.02 -6.56
C ASP A 99 12.35 12.83 -6.81
N PRO A 100 12.75 12.41 -8.01
CA PRO A 100 14.17 12.28 -8.34
C PRO A 100 14.86 13.63 -8.53
N GLY A 101 14.10 14.73 -8.51
CA GLY A 101 14.62 16.09 -8.64
C GLY A 101 14.18 16.81 -9.90
N ASP A 102 13.25 16.24 -10.68
CA ASP A 102 12.70 16.87 -11.89
C ASP A 102 11.25 17.34 -11.73
N GLY A 103 10.64 17.07 -10.56
CA GLY A 103 9.25 17.45 -10.27
C GLY A 103 8.20 16.58 -10.93
N GLU A 104 8.59 15.52 -11.63
CA GLU A 104 7.67 14.58 -12.28
C GLU A 104 7.26 13.45 -11.34
N VAL A 105 6.08 12.87 -11.60
CA VAL A 105 5.54 11.75 -10.83
C VAL A 105 5.93 10.42 -11.45
N TYR A 106 6.55 9.56 -10.64
CA TYR A 106 6.92 8.20 -11.01
C TYR A 106 6.17 7.22 -10.11
N GLN A 107 5.27 6.45 -10.68
CA GLN A 107 4.42 5.54 -9.90
C GLN A 107 3.93 4.36 -10.73
N ALA A 108 3.61 3.26 -10.05
CA ALA A 108 2.89 2.14 -10.62
C ALA A 108 1.79 1.73 -9.64
N TYR A 109 0.67 1.24 -10.15
CA TYR A 109 -0.48 0.91 -9.30
C TYR A 109 -0.63 -0.59 -9.06
N ASN A 110 -1.33 -0.90 -7.99
CA ASN A 110 -1.94 -2.20 -7.75
C ASN A 110 -3.43 -2.03 -7.43
N LEU A 111 -4.19 -3.09 -7.68
CA LEU A 111 -5.58 -3.19 -7.21
C LEU A 111 -5.57 -3.91 -5.87
N THR A 112 -6.19 -3.29 -4.87
CA THR A 112 -6.25 -3.84 -3.52
C THR A 112 -7.68 -4.16 -3.14
N VAL A 113 -7.88 -5.35 -2.57
CA VAL A 113 -9.14 -5.74 -1.92
C VAL A 113 -8.88 -5.87 -0.43
N LEU A 114 -9.49 -4.99 0.35
CA LEU A 114 -9.48 -5.01 1.82
C LEU A 114 -10.80 -5.59 2.32
N LYS A 115 -10.73 -6.54 3.27
CA LYS A 115 -11.91 -7.13 3.91
C LYS A 115 -11.95 -6.75 5.37
N TYR A 116 -12.97 -5.97 5.72
CA TYR A 116 -13.17 -5.46 7.07
C TYR A 116 -13.67 -6.56 8.01
N ALA A 117 -13.18 -6.57 9.26
CA ALA A 117 -13.52 -7.57 10.27
C ALA A 117 -14.24 -6.99 11.49
N GLY A 118 -14.42 -5.67 11.54
CA GLY A 118 -14.93 -4.99 12.74
C GLY A 118 -13.80 -4.41 13.59
N ASP A 119 -14.16 -3.64 14.58
CA ASP A 119 -13.24 -3.04 15.55
C ASP A 119 -12.11 -2.20 14.92
N GLY A 120 -12.35 -1.64 13.74
CA GLY A 120 -11.36 -0.87 13.00
C GLY A 120 -10.29 -1.70 12.29
N LEU A 121 -10.45 -3.04 12.23
CA LEU A 121 -9.45 -3.97 11.71
C LEU A 121 -9.88 -4.63 10.42
N PHE A 122 -8.90 -4.95 9.57
CA PHE A 122 -9.08 -5.75 8.36
C PHE A 122 -8.55 -7.16 8.54
N SER A 123 -9.31 -8.16 8.10
CA SER A 123 -8.91 -9.57 8.20
C SER A 123 -8.15 -10.07 6.98
N SER A 124 -8.18 -9.32 5.89
CA SER A 124 -7.55 -9.73 4.64
C SER A 124 -7.23 -8.53 3.77
N GLU A 125 -6.11 -8.61 3.08
CA GLU A 125 -5.77 -7.75 1.96
C GLU A 125 -5.24 -8.61 0.82
N GLU A 126 -5.61 -8.24 -0.40
CA GLU A 126 -5.05 -8.83 -1.61
C GLU A 126 -4.61 -7.72 -2.55
N ASP A 127 -3.32 -7.73 -2.93
CA ASP A 127 -2.73 -6.80 -3.89
C ASP A 127 -2.47 -7.51 -5.21
N ALA A 128 -3.25 -7.15 -6.23
CA ALA A 128 -3.20 -7.74 -7.56
C ALA A 128 -2.60 -6.74 -8.55
N TYR A 129 -1.52 -7.13 -9.19
CA TYR A 129 -0.84 -6.31 -10.20
C TYR A 129 0.10 -7.15 -11.07
N ASN A 130 0.54 -6.55 -12.16
CA ASN A 130 1.62 -7.13 -12.97
C ASN A 130 2.96 -6.54 -12.53
N PRO A 131 3.85 -7.32 -11.90
CA PRO A 131 5.16 -6.82 -11.44
C PRO A 131 6.00 -6.21 -12.56
N ALA A 132 5.81 -6.63 -13.80
CA ALA A 132 6.51 -6.08 -14.96
C ALA A 132 6.24 -4.58 -15.18
N ASN A 133 5.15 -4.03 -14.64
CA ASN A 133 4.83 -2.61 -14.76
C ASN A 133 5.72 -1.72 -13.88
N PHE A 134 6.36 -2.29 -12.86
CA PHE A 134 7.27 -1.54 -11.97
C PHE A 134 8.64 -1.30 -12.59
N ALA A 135 9.18 -2.26 -13.33
CA ALA A 135 10.52 -2.15 -13.91
C ALA A 135 10.71 -0.91 -14.80
N PRO A 136 9.79 -0.55 -15.72
CA PRO A 136 9.90 0.68 -16.48
C PRO A 136 9.90 1.94 -15.62
N VAL A 137 9.09 1.98 -14.57
CA VAL A 137 9.02 3.12 -13.64
C VAL A 137 10.35 3.31 -12.92
N VAL A 138 10.92 2.25 -12.39
CA VAL A 138 12.25 2.28 -11.74
C VAL A 138 13.32 2.78 -12.70
N LYS A 139 13.33 2.27 -13.93
CA LYS A 139 14.29 2.69 -14.96
C LYS A 139 14.18 4.18 -15.29
N GLN A 140 12.97 4.68 -15.44
CA GLN A 140 12.70 6.10 -15.70
C GLN A 140 13.10 6.97 -14.52
N TRP A 141 12.80 6.54 -13.30
CA TRP A 141 13.19 7.23 -12.07
C TRP A 141 14.73 7.33 -11.95
N ILE A 142 15.46 6.24 -12.19
CA ILE A 142 16.92 6.23 -12.19
C ILE A 142 17.48 7.23 -13.21
N ALA A 143 16.94 7.23 -14.43
CA ALA A 143 17.38 8.14 -15.48
C ALA A 143 17.12 9.60 -15.10
N ALA A 144 15.96 9.91 -14.53
CA ALA A 144 15.62 11.23 -14.02
C ALA A 144 16.55 11.66 -12.88
N LYS A 145 16.83 10.77 -11.95
CA LYS A 145 17.74 11.02 -10.83
C LYS A 145 19.16 11.37 -11.32
N ARG A 146 19.66 10.63 -12.29
CA ARG A 146 20.99 10.89 -12.89
C ARG A 146 21.03 12.26 -13.57
N ARG A 147 19.97 12.63 -14.32
CA ARG A 147 19.91 13.95 -14.96
C ARG A 147 19.88 15.08 -13.93
N SER A 148 19.10 14.93 -12.86
CA SER A 148 19.02 15.93 -11.79
C SER A 148 20.34 16.14 -11.07
N VAL A 149 21.06 15.05 -10.75
CA VAL A 149 22.39 15.13 -10.14
C VAL A 149 23.40 15.80 -11.07
N ALA A 150 23.38 15.50 -12.37
CA ALA A 150 24.27 16.09 -13.35
C ALA A 150 24.02 17.60 -13.59
N ALA A 151 22.78 18.06 -13.35
CA ALA A 151 22.36 19.46 -13.52
C ALA A 151 22.64 20.35 -12.28
N SER A 152 22.96 19.74 -11.14
CA SER A 152 23.18 20.45 -9.87
C SER A 152 24.63 20.88 -9.67
#